data_8275988ef7db2659cb987560d26f925e
#
_entry.id   8275988ef7db2659cb987560d26f925e
#
_cell.length_a   1.000
_cell.length_b   1.000
_cell.length_c   1.000
_cell.angle_alpha   90.00
_cell.angle_beta   90.00
_cell.angle_gamma   90.00
#
_symmetry.space_group_name_H-M   'P 1'
#
loop_
_entity.id
_entity.type
_entity.pdbx_description
1 polymer ?
#
loop_
_entity_poly.entity_id
_entity_poly.type
_entity_poly.pdbx_seq_one_letter_code
_entity_poly.pdbx_strand_id
1 'polypeptide(L)'
;MEPDNPIPHQMQVQQLFVKHQGALKRYILSLVPDFADADDVLQQVFLTVSDKADDYELETNFMAWARTISRYKIMNYWRRQKSAPEALSEEVLETLATEPPEEEPEESAFARNLGDCLSQLPPTARELVELRYQRELKPGAIADLKNWTPNSVYVALSRARALLRDCLESKLTPNEPNA
;
A
#
# COMPACT_ATOMS: atom_id res chain seq x y z
N MET A 1 -40.30 -19.58 1.61
CA MET A 1 -38.98 -20.00 2.11
C MET A 1 -38.19 -20.37 0.86
N GLU A 2 -37.53 -19.36 0.26
CA GLU A 2 -36.69 -19.59 -0.93
C GLU A 2 -35.53 -20.50 -0.55
N PRO A 3 -35.16 -21.47 -1.37
CA PRO A 3 -33.98 -22.29 -1.09
C PRO A 3 -32.75 -21.41 -1.08
N ASP A 4 -32.00 -21.52 -0.01
CA ASP A 4 -30.68 -20.90 0.20
C ASP A 4 -29.77 -21.42 -0.93
N ASN A 5 -29.73 -20.68 -2.04
CA ASN A 5 -28.88 -21.06 -3.17
C ASN A 5 -27.43 -20.71 -2.77
N PRO A 6 -26.54 -21.69 -2.62
CA PRO A 6 -25.19 -21.41 -2.15
C PRO A 6 -24.52 -20.41 -3.09
N ILE A 7 -23.88 -19.38 -2.49
CA ILE A 7 -23.15 -18.35 -3.24
C ILE A 7 -22.12 -19.07 -4.14
N PRO A 8 -22.10 -18.78 -5.45
CA PRO A 8 -21.12 -19.39 -6.36
C PRO A 8 -19.69 -19.18 -5.87
N HIS A 9 -18.83 -20.18 -6.04
CA HIS A 9 -17.43 -20.14 -5.59
C HIS A 9 -16.69 -18.88 -6.04
N GLN A 10 -16.80 -18.54 -7.31
CA GLN A 10 -16.21 -17.31 -7.87
C GLN A 10 -16.70 -16.05 -7.13
N MET A 11 -17.96 -15.97 -6.77
CA MET A 11 -18.53 -14.83 -6.04
C MET A 11 -17.97 -14.77 -4.60
N GLN A 12 -17.74 -15.91 -3.95
CA GLN A 12 -17.11 -15.95 -2.63
C GLN A 12 -15.67 -15.43 -2.69
N VAL A 13 -14.91 -15.81 -3.71
CA VAL A 13 -13.54 -15.32 -3.94
C VAL A 13 -13.54 -13.82 -4.21
N GLN A 14 -14.49 -13.31 -4.99
CA GLN A 14 -14.65 -11.87 -5.23
C GLN A 14 -15.01 -11.10 -3.95
N GLN A 15 -15.85 -11.67 -3.08
CA GLN A 15 -16.16 -11.08 -1.77
C GLN A 15 -14.91 -11.00 -0.88
N LEU A 16 -14.06 -12.02 -0.88
CA LEU A 16 -12.78 -12.00 -0.20
C LEU A 16 -11.87 -10.88 -0.75
N PHE A 17 -11.83 -10.70 -2.08
CA PHE A 17 -11.08 -9.60 -2.66
C PHE A 17 -11.59 -8.24 -2.17
N VAL A 18 -12.90 -8.00 -2.22
CA VAL A 18 -13.50 -6.74 -1.75
C VAL A 18 -13.17 -6.51 -0.27
N LYS A 19 -13.27 -7.55 0.57
CA LYS A 19 -12.92 -7.47 1.99
C LYS A 19 -11.46 -7.06 2.21
N HIS A 20 -10.54 -7.55 1.39
CA HIS A 20 -9.10 -7.35 1.55
C HIS A 20 -8.49 -6.30 0.60
N GLN A 21 -9.30 -5.64 -0.25
CA GLN A 21 -8.79 -4.70 -1.27
C GLN A 21 -7.98 -3.55 -0.68
N GLY A 22 -8.34 -3.05 0.50
CA GLY A 22 -7.60 -1.98 1.17
C GLY A 22 -6.18 -2.40 1.56
N ALA A 23 -6.01 -3.63 2.07
CA ALA A 23 -4.70 -4.18 2.40
C ALA A 23 -3.86 -4.45 1.13
N LEU A 24 -4.49 -4.98 0.08
CA LEU A 24 -3.84 -5.17 -1.22
C LEU A 24 -3.43 -3.84 -1.85
N LYS A 25 -4.27 -2.80 -1.78
CA LYS A 25 -3.93 -1.46 -2.27
C LYS A 25 -2.73 -0.88 -1.52
N ARG A 26 -2.68 -0.99 -0.19
CA ARG A 26 -1.53 -0.55 0.61
C ARG A 26 -0.24 -1.28 0.21
N TYR A 27 -0.31 -2.60 0.03
CA TYR A 27 0.82 -3.40 -0.44
C TYR A 27 1.29 -2.94 -1.84
N ILE A 28 0.38 -2.75 -2.79
CA ILE A 28 0.72 -2.28 -4.14
C ILE A 28 1.34 -0.87 -4.08
N LEU A 29 0.76 0.06 -3.30
CA LEU A 29 1.28 1.42 -3.14
C LEU A 29 2.68 1.48 -2.52
N SER A 30 3.05 0.52 -1.70
CA SER A 30 4.42 0.46 -1.15
C SER A 30 5.47 0.17 -2.24
N LEU A 31 5.07 -0.45 -3.35
CA LEU A 31 5.92 -0.87 -4.45
C LEU A 31 5.69 -0.06 -5.74
N VAL A 32 4.52 0.54 -5.91
CA VAL A 32 4.12 1.40 -7.03
C VAL A 32 3.62 2.72 -6.45
N PRO A 33 4.50 3.75 -6.32
CA PRO A 33 4.17 4.96 -5.55
C PRO A 33 3.18 5.91 -6.23
N ASP A 34 2.91 5.77 -7.52
CA ASP A 34 1.87 6.54 -8.21
C ASP A 34 0.49 5.92 -7.95
N PHE A 35 -0.48 6.74 -7.50
CA PHE A 35 -1.81 6.25 -7.13
C PHE A 35 -2.60 5.71 -8.32
N ALA A 36 -2.52 6.38 -9.48
CA ALA A 36 -3.25 5.93 -10.67
C ALA A 36 -2.69 4.60 -11.17
N ASP A 37 -1.36 4.48 -11.22
CA ASP A 37 -0.70 3.24 -11.62
C ASP A 37 -0.98 2.11 -10.62
N ALA A 38 -1.01 2.41 -9.30
CA ALA A 38 -1.36 1.43 -8.28
C ALA A 38 -2.81 0.96 -8.39
N ASP A 39 -3.75 1.84 -8.72
CA ASP A 39 -5.15 1.48 -8.98
C ASP A 39 -5.29 0.62 -10.24
N ASP A 40 -4.54 0.93 -11.30
CA ASP A 40 -4.50 0.09 -12.51
C ASP A 40 -3.95 -1.31 -12.18
N VAL A 41 -2.88 -1.39 -11.38
CA VAL A 41 -2.34 -2.69 -10.92
C VAL A 41 -3.36 -3.44 -10.06
N LEU A 42 -4.03 -2.77 -9.12
CA LEU A 42 -5.07 -3.39 -8.28
C LEU A 42 -6.23 -3.94 -9.12
N GLN A 43 -6.67 -3.19 -10.14
CA GLN A 43 -7.69 -3.66 -11.09
C GLN A 43 -7.22 -4.91 -11.85
N GLN A 44 -5.97 -4.94 -12.32
CA GLN A 44 -5.39 -6.11 -12.97
C GLN A 44 -5.30 -7.33 -12.05
N VAL A 45 -5.05 -7.11 -10.75
CA VAL A 45 -5.08 -8.15 -9.72
C VAL A 45 -6.50 -8.70 -9.59
N PHE A 46 -7.52 -7.83 -9.46
CA PHE A 46 -8.93 -8.24 -9.36
C PHE A 46 -9.38 -9.11 -10.54
N LEU A 47 -9.06 -8.68 -11.77
CA LEU A 47 -9.40 -9.44 -12.97
C LEU A 47 -8.77 -10.83 -12.95
N THR A 48 -7.50 -10.93 -12.52
CA THR A 48 -6.81 -12.22 -12.44
C THR A 48 -7.33 -13.08 -11.30
N VAL A 49 -7.65 -12.51 -10.14
CA VAL A 49 -8.30 -13.20 -9.02
C VAL A 49 -9.65 -13.77 -9.46
N SER A 50 -10.44 -13.00 -10.23
CA SER A 50 -11.74 -13.44 -10.72
C SER A 50 -11.63 -14.55 -11.77
N ASP A 51 -10.64 -14.47 -12.67
CA ASP A 51 -10.39 -15.46 -13.70
C ASP A 51 -9.84 -16.76 -13.14
N LYS A 52 -9.03 -16.68 -12.08
CA LYS A 52 -8.40 -17.81 -11.40
C LYS A 52 -9.11 -18.21 -10.10
N ALA A 53 -10.38 -17.84 -9.95
CA ALA A 53 -11.13 -18.15 -8.72
C ALA A 53 -11.15 -19.66 -8.43
N ASP A 54 -11.26 -20.50 -9.44
CA ASP A 54 -11.27 -21.96 -9.30
C ASP A 54 -9.92 -22.56 -8.83
N ASP A 55 -8.81 -21.79 -8.96
CA ASP A 55 -7.49 -22.18 -8.46
C ASP A 55 -7.32 -21.90 -6.94
N TYR A 56 -8.28 -21.19 -6.32
CA TYR A 56 -8.23 -20.82 -4.91
C TYR A 56 -9.10 -21.74 -4.05
N GLU A 57 -8.50 -22.38 -3.05
CA GLU A 57 -9.24 -23.17 -2.06
C GLU A 57 -9.77 -22.25 -0.95
N LEU A 58 -11.11 -22.23 -0.77
CA LEU A 58 -11.73 -21.51 0.34
C LEU A 58 -11.17 -22.02 1.67
N GLU A 59 -11.10 -21.13 2.67
CA GLU A 59 -10.54 -21.36 4.01
C GLU A 59 -9.00 -21.39 4.06
N THR A 60 -8.31 -21.19 2.94
CA THR A 60 -6.87 -20.94 2.91
C THR A 60 -6.55 -19.44 3.07
N ASN A 61 -5.26 -19.10 3.11
CA ASN A 61 -4.85 -17.69 3.26
C ASN A 61 -5.03 -16.91 1.95
N PHE A 62 -6.19 -16.25 1.80
CA PHE A 62 -6.50 -15.42 0.64
C PHE A 62 -5.45 -14.33 0.40
N MET A 63 -4.98 -13.66 1.46
CA MET A 63 -4.01 -12.57 1.32
C MET A 63 -2.67 -13.06 0.77
N ALA A 64 -2.18 -14.23 1.17
CA ALA A 64 -0.95 -14.79 0.63
C ALA A 64 -1.09 -15.09 -0.87
N TRP A 65 -2.22 -15.71 -1.28
CA TRP A 65 -2.52 -16.00 -2.66
C TRP A 65 -2.66 -14.73 -3.52
N ALA A 66 -3.44 -13.75 -3.06
CA ALA A 66 -3.66 -12.50 -3.77
C ALA A 66 -2.39 -11.62 -3.84
N ARG A 67 -1.51 -11.65 -2.82
CA ARG A 67 -0.19 -11.00 -2.86
C ARG A 67 0.72 -11.61 -3.92
N THR A 68 0.71 -12.93 -4.09
CA THR A 68 1.47 -13.59 -5.15
C THR A 68 1.03 -13.09 -6.53
N ILE A 69 -0.27 -12.99 -6.79
CA ILE A 69 -0.81 -12.41 -8.02
C ILE A 69 -0.38 -10.94 -8.16
N SER A 70 -0.51 -10.15 -7.09
CA SER A 70 -0.11 -8.74 -7.06
C SER A 70 1.37 -8.55 -7.42
N ARG A 71 2.26 -9.38 -6.87
CA ARG A 71 3.69 -9.36 -7.19
C ARG A 71 3.94 -9.50 -8.69
N TYR A 72 3.33 -10.49 -9.35
CA TYR A 72 3.48 -10.65 -10.80
C TYR A 72 3.00 -9.43 -11.59
N LYS A 73 1.90 -8.79 -11.15
CA LYS A 73 1.38 -7.58 -11.81
C LYS A 73 2.31 -6.39 -11.62
N ILE A 74 2.87 -6.22 -10.42
CA ILE A 74 3.86 -5.17 -10.11
C ILE A 74 5.15 -5.36 -10.93
N MET A 75 5.67 -6.59 -11.02
CA MET A 75 6.84 -6.88 -11.85
C MET A 75 6.58 -6.55 -13.32
N ASN A 76 5.41 -6.91 -13.85
CA ASN A 76 5.02 -6.58 -15.22
C ASN A 76 4.87 -5.07 -15.44
N TYR A 77 4.34 -4.34 -14.46
CA TYR A 77 4.27 -2.88 -14.48
C TYR A 77 5.68 -2.28 -14.63
N TRP A 78 6.64 -2.65 -13.77
CA TRP A 78 8.00 -2.13 -13.81
C TRP A 78 8.76 -2.51 -15.08
N ARG A 79 8.57 -3.72 -15.60
CA ARG A 79 9.15 -4.15 -16.90
C ARG A 79 8.68 -3.25 -18.05
N ARG A 80 7.43 -2.79 -18.04
CA ARG A 80 6.90 -1.88 -19.06
C ARG A 80 7.44 -0.46 -18.92
N GLN A 81 7.67 -0.01 -17.71
CA GLN A 81 8.21 1.34 -17.44
C GLN A 81 9.70 1.49 -17.79
N LYS A 82 10.40 0.41 -18.14
CA LYS A 82 11.86 0.39 -18.41
C LYS A 82 12.74 1.04 -17.33
N SER A 83 12.20 1.26 -16.14
CA SER A 83 12.87 1.92 -15.02
C SER A 83 12.48 1.26 -13.70
N ALA A 84 12.73 -0.06 -13.59
CA ALA A 84 12.59 -0.72 -12.30
C ALA A 84 13.58 -0.06 -11.33
N PRO A 85 13.14 0.40 -10.14
CA PRO A 85 14.07 0.80 -9.10
C PRO A 85 15.02 -0.37 -8.80
N GLU A 86 16.30 -0.09 -8.68
CA GLU A 86 17.36 -1.07 -8.40
C GLU A 86 17.06 -1.92 -7.15
N ALA A 87 16.22 -1.39 -6.23
CA ALA A 87 15.75 -2.04 -5.02
C ALA A 87 14.64 -3.10 -5.23
N LEU A 88 14.08 -3.26 -6.43
CA LEU A 88 13.02 -4.22 -6.74
C LEU A 88 13.57 -5.43 -7.52
N SER A 89 14.67 -6.01 -7.05
CA SER A 89 15.11 -7.31 -7.54
C SER A 89 14.06 -8.38 -7.23
N GLU A 90 14.02 -9.44 -8.03
CA GLU A 90 13.11 -10.58 -7.83
C GLU A 90 13.25 -11.17 -6.42
N GLU A 91 14.46 -11.19 -5.88
CA GLU A 91 14.81 -11.65 -4.54
C GLU A 91 14.19 -10.79 -3.42
N VAL A 92 14.18 -9.46 -3.57
CA VAL A 92 13.52 -8.54 -2.62
C VAL A 92 12.01 -8.71 -2.66
N LEU A 93 11.42 -8.88 -3.84
CA LEU A 93 9.99 -9.14 -3.99
C LEU A 93 9.59 -10.52 -3.43
N GLU A 94 10.47 -11.53 -3.49
CA GLU A 94 10.25 -12.83 -2.85
C GLU A 94 10.29 -12.73 -1.33
N THR A 95 11.23 -11.99 -0.78
CA THR A 95 11.33 -11.76 0.67
C THR A 95 10.07 -11.05 1.19
N LEU A 96 9.60 -10.00 0.50
CA LEU A 96 8.37 -9.28 0.86
C LEU A 96 7.09 -10.12 0.69
N ALA A 97 7.12 -11.19 -0.10
CA ALA A 97 5.97 -12.08 -0.28
C ALA A 97 5.91 -13.20 0.77
N THR A 98 7.04 -13.54 1.38
CA THR A 98 7.15 -14.60 2.40
C THR A 98 6.88 -14.12 3.82
N GLU A 99 6.90 -12.82 4.08
CA GLU A 99 6.47 -12.31 5.36
C GLU A 99 4.97 -12.61 5.55
N PRO A 100 4.59 -13.34 6.62
CA PRO A 100 3.19 -13.59 6.91
C PRO A 100 2.49 -12.24 7.04
N PRO A 101 1.21 -12.12 6.58
CA PRO A 101 0.44 -10.94 6.90
C PRO A 101 0.42 -10.84 8.43
N GLU A 102 0.98 -9.78 8.97
CA GLU A 102 0.61 -9.41 10.33
C GLU A 102 -0.91 -9.37 10.34
N GLU A 103 -1.52 -10.09 11.28
CA GLU A 103 -2.96 -10.03 11.54
C GLU A 103 -3.33 -8.55 11.50
N GLU A 104 -4.47 -8.21 10.85
CA GLU A 104 -4.92 -6.81 10.82
C GLU A 104 -4.90 -6.32 12.26
N PRO A 105 -3.97 -5.44 12.66
CA PRO A 105 -3.92 -5.02 14.03
C PRO A 105 -5.24 -4.28 14.28
N GLU A 106 -5.97 -4.64 15.33
CA GLU A 106 -6.89 -3.74 16.03
C GLU A 106 -6.23 -2.36 16.01
N GLU A 107 -6.94 -1.28 15.65
CA GLU A 107 -6.36 0.08 15.39
C GLU A 107 -4.95 0.23 15.92
N SER A 108 -4.00 -0.17 15.10
CA SER A 108 -2.72 -0.67 15.61
C SER A 108 -2.05 0.47 16.37
N ALA A 109 -1.31 0.15 17.40
CA ALA A 109 -0.42 1.11 18.06
C ALA A 109 0.35 1.93 17.02
N PHE A 110 0.67 1.32 15.86
CA PHE A 110 1.24 1.98 14.70
C PHE A 110 0.31 3.07 14.12
N ALA A 111 -0.99 2.82 13.92
CA ALA A 111 -1.92 3.82 13.38
C ALA A 111 -2.07 5.00 14.33
N ARG A 112 -2.16 4.75 15.65
CA ARG A 112 -2.18 5.82 16.66
C ARG A 112 -0.88 6.61 16.65
N ASN A 113 0.27 5.94 16.67
CA ASN A 113 1.59 6.58 16.63
C ASN A 113 1.78 7.39 15.35
N LEU A 114 1.31 6.89 14.19
CA LEU A 114 1.34 7.62 12.92
C LEU A 114 0.47 8.88 12.98
N GLY A 115 -0.75 8.80 13.54
CA GLY A 115 -1.63 9.95 13.74
C GLY A 115 -0.97 11.04 14.58
N ASP A 116 -0.34 10.64 15.68
CA ASP A 116 0.42 11.55 16.53
C ASP A 116 1.62 12.19 15.80
N CYS A 117 2.40 11.39 15.06
CA CYS A 117 3.55 11.90 14.30
C CYS A 117 3.11 12.84 13.17
N LEU A 118 1.99 12.56 12.49
CA LEU A 118 1.39 13.46 11.52
C LEU A 118 0.99 14.80 12.17
N SER A 119 0.45 14.77 13.39
CA SER A 119 0.09 15.97 14.13
C SER A 119 1.28 16.85 14.50
N GLN A 120 2.47 16.28 14.65
CA GLN A 120 3.72 16.95 15.02
C GLN A 120 4.48 17.50 13.80
N LEU A 121 4.09 17.15 12.56
CA LEU A 121 4.73 17.72 11.38
C LEU A 121 4.59 19.25 11.34
N PRO A 122 5.62 19.96 10.84
CA PRO A 122 5.49 21.37 10.49
C PRO A 122 4.29 21.60 9.55
N PRO A 123 3.58 22.74 9.65
CA PRO A 123 2.34 22.97 8.90
C PRO A 123 2.47 22.72 7.38
N THR A 124 3.54 23.22 6.77
CA THR A 124 3.79 23.03 5.34
C THR A 124 4.04 21.55 4.99
N ALA A 125 4.75 20.80 5.83
CA ALA A 125 5.02 19.38 5.61
C ALA A 125 3.73 18.57 5.73
N ARG A 126 2.89 18.86 6.72
CA ARG A 126 1.58 18.24 6.91
C ARG A 126 0.67 18.49 5.71
N GLU A 127 0.56 19.74 5.26
CA GLU A 127 -0.26 20.11 4.10
C GLU A 127 0.19 19.36 2.84
N LEU A 128 1.49 19.23 2.60
CA LEU A 128 2.02 18.46 1.46
C LEU A 128 1.67 16.98 1.54
N VAL A 129 1.76 16.40 2.73
CA VAL A 129 1.36 14.99 2.98
C VAL A 129 -0.14 14.83 2.73
N GLU A 130 -1.00 15.74 3.23
CA GLU A 130 -2.44 15.72 2.97
C GLU A 130 -2.75 15.84 1.47
N LEU A 131 -2.14 16.81 0.77
CA LEU A 131 -2.34 16.97 -0.67
C LEU A 131 -1.92 15.72 -1.45
N ARG A 132 -0.81 15.10 -1.07
CA ARG A 132 -0.28 13.92 -1.76
C ARG A 132 -1.07 12.65 -1.45
N TYR A 133 -1.41 12.40 -0.17
CA TYR A 133 -1.91 11.11 0.29
C TYR A 133 -3.42 11.07 0.59
N GLN A 134 -4.03 12.19 0.96
CA GLN A 134 -5.49 12.24 1.16
C GLN A 134 -6.22 12.72 -0.09
N ARG A 135 -5.63 13.70 -0.82
CA ARG A 135 -6.20 14.23 -2.07
C ARG A 135 -5.60 13.60 -3.32
N GLU A 136 -4.66 12.68 -3.17
CA GLU A 136 -4.03 11.89 -4.24
C GLU A 136 -3.41 12.74 -5.38
N LEU A 137 -3.06 14.02 -5.09
CA LEU A 137 -2.52 14.92 -6.10
C LEU A 137 -1.11 14.49 -6.53
N LYS A 138 -0.84 14.51 -7.84
CA LYS A 138 0.51 14.32 -8.37
C LYS A 138 1.43 15.49 -7.98
N PRO A 139 2.75 15.27 -7.81
CA PRO A 139 3.68 16.35 -7.42
C PRO A 139 3.65 17.58 -8.33
N GLY A 140 3.39 17.40 -9.63
CA GLY A 140 3.18 18.52 -10.57
C GLY A 140 1.98 19.38 -10.20
N ALA A 141 0.83 18.76 -9.92
CA ALA A 141 -0.38 19.48 -9.51
C ALA A 141 -0.21 20.18 -8.15
N ILE A 142 0.55 19.58 -7.22
CA ILE A 142 0.90 20.23 -5.96
C ILE A 142 1.82 21.44 -6.21
N ALA A 143 2.76 21.30 -7.14
CA ALA A 143 3.66 22.39 -7.52
C ALA A 143 2.90 23.59 -8.09
N ASP A 144 1.95 23.35 -8.99
CA ASP A 144 1.08 24.37 -9.56
C ASP A 144 0.24 25.05 -8.46
N LEU A 145 -0.37 24.26 -7.56
CA LEU A 145 -1.19 24.76 -6.46
C LEU A 145 -0.41 25.64 -5.47
N LYS A 146 0.87 25.27 -5.22
CA LYS A 146 1.73 25.96 -4.24
C LYS A 146 2.62 27.02 -4.89
N ASN A 147 2.56 27.17 -6.20
CA ASN A 147 3.49 28.00 -7.00
C ASN A 147 4.97 27.63 -6.74
N TRP A 148 5.23 26.33 -6.71
CA TRP A 148 6.54 25.73 -6.51
C TRP A 148 7.02 25.03 -7.80
N THR A 149 8.26 24.57 -7.79
CA THR A 149 8.74 23.62 -8.82
C THR A 149 8.40 22.19 -8.41
N PRO A 150 8.15 21.27 -9.35
CA PRO A 150 7.95 19.85 -9.04
C PRO A 150 9.09 19.26 -8.20
N ASN A 151 10.33 19.65 -8.49
CA ASN A 151 11.51 19.21 -7.72
C ASN A 151 11.45 19.67 -6.26
N SER A 152 11.02 20.92 -6.01
CA SER A 152 10.83 21.41 -4.64
C SER A 152 9.78 20.60 -3.87
N VAL A 153 8.69 20.17 -4.54
CA VAL A 153 7.67 19.31 -3.94
C VAL A 153 8.25 17.93 -3.61
N TYR A 154 9.03 17.32 -4.52
CA TYR A 154 9.70 16.03 -4.25
C TYR A 154 10.62 16.10 -3.04
N VAL A 155 11.47 17.13 -2.96
CA VAL A 155 12.38 17.33 -1.83
C VAL A 155 11.61 17.54 -0.53
N ALA A 156 10.57 18.36 -0.54
CA ALA A 156 9.76 18.63 0.65
C ALA A 156 8.99 17.39 1.12
N LEU A 157 8.39 16.61 0.22
CA LEU A 157 7.75 15.32 0.56
C LEU A 157 8.76 14.30 1.09
N SER A 158 9.98 14.26 0.54
CA SER A 158 11.04 13.39 1.04
C SER A 158 11.43 13.76 2.48
N ARG A 159 11.58 15.05 2.78
CA ARG A 159 11.85 15.53 4.15
C ARG A 159 10.69 15.24 5.10
N ALA A 160 9.45 15.45 4.67
CA ALA A 160 8.28 15.12 5.50
C ALA A 160 8.23 13.63 5.85
N ARG A 161 8.53 12.74 4.89
CA ARG A 161 8.62 11.29 5.15
C ARG A 161 9.76 10.91 6.09
N ALA A 162 10.90 11.58 5.99
CA ALA A 162 12.01 11.37 6.92
C ALA A 162 11.60 11.74 8.36
N LEU A 163 10.97 12.92 8.56
CA LEU A 163 10.47 13.34 9.87
C LEU A 163 9.44 12.35 10.45
N LEU A 164 8.54 11.83 9.61
CA LEU A 164 7.57 10.82 10.05
C LEU A 164 8.25 9.52 10.47
N ARG A 165 9.23 9.04 9.69
CA ARG A 165 9.98 7.83 10.00
C ARG A 165 10.71 7.99 11.33
N ASP A 166 11.48 9.06 11.51
CA ASP A 166 12.25 9.31 12.72
C ASP A 166 11.34 9.40 13.96
N CYS A 167 10.16 10.04 13.83
CA CYS A 167 9.15 10.09 14.88
C CYS A 167 8.59 8.69 15.20
N LEU A 168 8.26 7.89 14.19
CA LEU A 168 7.72 6.54 14.38
C LEU A 168 8.76 5.60 15.00
N GLU A 169 10.00 5.64 14.54
CA GLU A 169 11.10 4.86 15.10
C GLU A 169 11.29 5.17 16.57
N SER A 170 11.23 6.45 16.97
CA SER A 170 11.34 6.85 18.37
C SER A 170 10.19 6.35 19.26
N LYS A 171 9.00 6.11 18.67
CA LYS A 171 7.82 5.60 19.39
C LYS A 171 7.75 4.07 19.41
N LEU A 172 8.38 3.41 18.47
CA LEU A 172 8.38 1.95 18.32
C LEU A 172 9.55 1.29 19.06
N THR A 173 10.68 2.00 19.24
CA THR A 173 11.78 1.53 20.08
C THR A 173 11.39 1.74 21.55
N PRO A 174 11.23 0.66 22.37
CA PRO A 174 11.06 0.84 23.80
C PRO A 174 12.30 1.56 24.33
N ASN A 175 12.07 2.66 25.03
CA ASN A 175 13.11 3.37 25.76
C ASN A 175 13.64 2.39 26.83
N GLU A 176 14.76 1.70 26.56
CA GLU A 176 15.46 1.01 27.63
C GLU A 176 15.90 2.08 28.64
N PRO A 177 15.42 2.05 29.90
CA PRO A 177 15.91 2.97 30.88
C PRO A 177 17.39 2.65 31.12
N ASN A 178 18.20 3.62 30.78
CA ASN A 178 19.63 3.61 31.08
C ASN A 178 19.84 3.34 32.57
N ALA A 179 20.32 2.14 32.89
CA ALA A 179 20.72 1.72 34.25
C ALA A 179 22.13 2.20 34.53
#